data_3aa743e49c836af0a33d358d211b3178
#
_entry.id   3aa743e49c836af0a33d358d211b3178
#
_cell.length_a   1.000
_cell.length_b   1.000
_cell.length_c   1.000
_cell.angle_alpha   90.00
_cell.angle_beta   90.00
_cell.angle_gamma   90.00
#
_symmetry.space_group_name_H-M   'P 1'
#
loop_
_entity.id
_entity.type
_entity.pdbx_description
1 polymer ?
#
loop_
_entity_poly.entity_id
_entity_poly.type
_entity_poly.pdbx_seq_one_letter_code
_entity_poly.pdbx_strand_id
1 'polypeptide(L)'
;VYFEASPRWALDQPYQQSASKGYEADGLLYLKSGSKEQNILAKQGDDLRIDWGYFYMVAGKENTAYSVGNSTELRKNFVNGTLNSASLEGEDSNGNMALVRSHGKVKNVTDKIMLGYDDIYSIQYFGTNLRPYWNSKGDRTIEAEMLAAYNEYDKLLARCYAFDKKLMEDASAAGGKEYAELCALAYRQSIAAHKLVEAPNGDLLWLSKENNSNGCINTVDLTYPSAPLYLIYNPELEKGMMNGIFHYSESGKWTKPFAAHDLGTYPLANGQVYGGDMPVEESGNML
;
A
#
# COMPACT_ATOMS: atom_id res chain seq x y z
N VAL A 1 -23.76 -11.79 -3.78
CA VAL A 1 -22.30 -11.99 -3.88
C VAL A 1 -21.72 -12.00 -2.46
N TYR A 2 -20.85 -12.96 -2.19
CA TYR A 2 -20.10 -13.08 -0.93
C TYR A 2 -18.66 -12.69 -1.16
N PHE A 3 -18.12 -11.85 -0.28
CA PHE A 3 -16.72 -11.46 -0.27
C PHE A 3 -16.16 -11.58 1.16
N GLU A 4 -15.00 -12.19 1.30
CA GLU A 4 -14.38 -12.46 2.59
C GLU A 4 -12.90 -12.05 2.58
N ALA A 5 -12.46 -11.41 3.66
CA ALA A 5 -11.06 -11.09 3.88
C ALA A 5 -10.59 -11.55 5.27
N SER A 6 -9.36 -11.99 5.34
CA SER A 6 -8.72 -12.39 6.59
C SER A 6 -8.11 -11.17 7.30
N PRO A 7 -8.13 -11.10 8.64
CA PRO A 7 -7.42 -10.08 9.41
C PRO A 7 -5.89 -10.18 9.24
N ARG A 8 -5.39 -11.29 8.69
CA ARG A 8 -3.97 -11.51 8.36
C ARG A 8 -3.39 -10.46 7.42
N TRP A 9 -4.22 -9.70 6.73
CA TRP A 9 -3.78 -8.58 5.89
C TRP A 9 -3.24 -7.40 6.71
N ALA A 10 -3.51 -7.37 8.01
CA ALA A 10 -3.06 -6.33 8.94
C ALA A 10 -2.18 -6.88 10.07
N LEU A 11 -1.63 -8.08 9.90
CA LEU A 11 -0.78 -8.77 10.88
C LEU A 11 0.51 -9.24 10.24
N ASP A 12 1.61 -9.16 10.97
CA ASP A 12 2.89 -9.75 10.59
C ASP A 12 2.91 -11.25 10.90
N GLN A 13 2.69 -11.61 12.15
CA GLN A 13 2.84 -12.98 12.64
C GLN A 13 1.49 -13.69 12.87
N PRO A 14 1.45 -15.04 12.70
CA PRO A 14 0.21 -15.80 12.85
C PRO A 14 -0.37 -15.82 14.26
N TYR A 15 0.46 -15.55 15.28
CA TYR A 15 0.05 -15.52 16.68
C TYR A 15 -0.47 -14.16 17.14
N GLN A 16 -0.29 -13.11 16.33
CA GLN A 16 -0.79 -11.78 16.66
C GLN A 16 -2.32 -11.76 16.67
N GLN A 17 -2.87 -11.05 17.64
CA GLN A 17 -4.30 -10.88 17.76
C GLN A 17 -4.77 -9.64 17.00
N SER A 18 -5.90 -9.76 16.31
CA SER A 18 -6.56 -8.66 15.64
C SER A 18 -7.82 -8.23 16.36
N ALA A 19 -8.19 -6.97 16.15
CA ALA A 19 -9.52 -6.45 16.43
C ALA A 19 -10.20 -6.08 15.11
N SER A 20 -11.41 -6.58 14.92
CA SER A 20 -12.20 -6.32 13.70
C SER A 20 -13.57 -5.77 14.08
N LYS A 21 -14.04 -4.78 13.35
CA LYS A 21 -15.37 -4.21 13.55
C LYS A 21 -16.01 -3.76 12.25
N GLY A 22 -17.34 -3.72 12.22
CA GLY A 22 -18.12 -3.07 11.17
C GLY A 22 -18.75 -1.78 11.68
N TYR A 23 -18.88 -0.78 10.81
CA TYR A 23 -19.58 0.47 11.08
C TYR A 23 -20.03 1.12 9.78
N GLU A 24 -20.87 2.13 9.90
CA GLU A 24 -21.40 2.89 8.77
C GLU A 24 -20.97 4.35 8.85
N ALA A 25 -20.59 4.92 7.70
CA ALA A 25 -20.33 6.33 7.55
C ALA A 25 -20.68 6.79 6.12
N ASP A 26 -21.34 7.91 5.98
CA ASP A 26 -21.63 8.59 4.72
C ASP A 26 -22.25 7.69 3.61
N GLY A 27 -23.12 6.77 4.00
CA GLY A 27 -23.80 5.85 3.08
C GLY A 27 -22.95 4.65 2.65
N LEU A 28 -21.76 4.50 3.19
CA LEU A 28 -20.89 3.34 3.03
C LEU A 28 -20.86 2.49 4.30
N LEU A 29 -20.63 1.22 4.10
CA LEU A 29 -20.38 0.24 5.14
C LEU A 29 -18.90 -0.10 5.15
N TYR A 30 -18.28 -0.02 6.31
CA TYR A 30 -16.87 -0.30 6.55
C TYR A 30 -16.71 -1.54 7.42
N LEU A 31 -15.86 -2.45 6.99
CA LEU A 31 -15.26 -3.47 7.84
C LEU A 31 -13.80 -3.11 8.03
N LYS A 32 -13.39 -2.93 9.28
CA LYS A 32 -12.05 -2.50 9.68
C LYS A 32 -11.39 -3.58 10.51
N SER A 33 -10.13 -3.90 10.23
CA SER A 33 -9.32 -4.82 11.03
C SER A 33 -7.90 -4.31 11.19
N GLY A 34 -7.32 -4.52 12.36
CA GLY A 34 -5.93 -4.21 12.66
C GLY A 34 -5.40 -5.07 13.80
N SER A 35 -4.09 -5.05 14.02
CA SER A 35 -3.50 -5.64 15.22
C SER A 35 -4.03 -4.95 16.48
N LYS A 36 -4.25 -5.70 17.54
CA LYS A 36 -4.57 -5.12 18.86
C LYS A 36 -3.43 -4.27 19.39
N GLU A 37 -2.20 -4.71 19.15
CA GLU A 37 -0.98 -4.02 19.54
C GLU A 37 -0.51 -3.14 18.38
N GLN A 38 -0.92 -1.92 18.32
CA GLN A 38 -0.52 -0.97 17.28
C GLN A 38 0.94 -0.50 17.48
N ASN A 39 1.90 -1.38 17.22
CA ASN A 39 3.34 -1.13 17.36
C ASN A 39 3.88 -0.32 16.16
N ILE A 40 3.43 0.92 16.02
CA ILE A 40 3.70 1.79 14.88
C ILE A 40 5.22 1.99 14.72
N LEU A 41 5.77 1.59 13.55
CA LEU A 41 7.18 1.72 13.19
C LEU A 41 8.16 1.10 14.22
N ALA A 42 7.70 0.15 15.04
CA ALA A 42 8.48 -0.42 16.14
C ALA A 42 9.41 -1.56 15.73
N LYS A 43 9.29 -2.04 14.49
CA LYS A 43 10.11 -3.12 13.93
C LYS A 43 10.82 -2.67 12.67
N GLN A 44 11.89 -3.35 12.34
CA GLN A 44 12.59 -3.24 11.06
C GLN A 44 13.11 -4.62 10.67
N GLY A 45 13.25 -4.89 9.39
CA GLY A 45 13.79 -6.19 8.95
C GLY A 45 13.51 -6.49 7.48
N ASP A 46 14.14 -7.56 7.01
CA ASP A 46 14.10 -7.98 5.62
C ASP A 46 12.70 -8.47 5.22
N ASP A 47 12.10 -9.33 6.02
CA ASP A 47 10.78 -9.93 5.76
C ASP A 47 9.64 -9.27 6.52
N LEU A 48 9.82 -8.03 6.93
CA LEU A 48 8.82 -7.33 7.73
C LEU A 48 7.54 -7.11 6.95
N ARG A 49 6.42 -7.47 7.56
CA ARG A 49 5.08 -7.05 7.17
C ARG A 49 4.59 -5.98 8.13
N ILE A 50 3.79 -5.05 7.61
CA ILE A 50 3.13 -4.04 8.44
C ILE A 50 2.15 -4.74 9.39
N ASP A 51 2.32 -4.51 10.70
CA ASP A 51 1.45 -5.02 11.78
C ASP A 51 0.85 -3.88 12.62
N TRP A 52 0.83 -2.69 12.04
CA TRP A 52 0.17 -1.49 12.59
C TRP A 52 -0.73 -0.88 11.53
N GLY A 53 -1.58 0.05 11.93
CA GLY A 53 -2.61 0.58 11.05
C GLY A 53 -3.77 -0.40 10.85
N TYR A 54 -4.57 -0.15 9.83
CA TYR A 54 -5.82 -0.84 9.64
C TYR A 54 -6.10 -1.17 8.18
N PHE A 55 -6.54 -2.39 7.96
CA PHE A 55 -7.11 -2.83 6.69
C PHE A 55 -8.62 -2.57 6.69
N TYR A 56 -9.13 -2.10 5.56
CA TYR A 56 -10.54 -1.80 5.35
C TYR A 56 -11.10 -2.56 4.16
N MET A 57 -12.31 -3.06 4.32
CA MET A 57 -13.15 -3.56 3.24
C MET A 57 -14.46 -2.76 3.26
N VAL A 58 -14.79 -2.08 2.14
CA VAL A 58 -15.84 -1.07 2.08
C VAL A 58 -16.77 -1.32 0.90
N ALA A 59 -18.07 -1.14 1.12
CA ALA A 59 -19.10 -1.25 0.09
C ALA A 59 -20.22 -0.24 0.32
N GLY A 60 -21.06 0.01 -0.69
CA GLY A 60 -22.31 0.76 -0.51
C GLY A 60 -23.17 0.09 0.55
N LYS A 61 -23.79 0.89 1.42
CA LYS A 61 -24.64 0.40 2.51
C LYS A 61 -25.87 -0.38 2.04
N GLU A 62 -26.50 0.08 0.96
CA GLU A 62 -27.73 -0.50 0.46
C GLU A 62 -27.55 -1.97 0.05
N ASN A 63 -28.48 -2.82 0.47
CA ASN A 63 -28.45 -4.26 0.18
C ASN A 63 -27.17 -4.99 0.59
N THR A 64 -26.49 -4.47 1.62
CA THR A 64 -25.25 -5.03 2.17
C THR A 64 -25.50 -5.57 3.56
N ALA A 65 -25.14 -6.83 3.79
CA ALA A 65 -24.99 -7.42 5.10
C ALA A 65 -23.51 -7.71 5.36
N TYR A 66 -23.12 -7.72 6.62
CA TYR A 66 -21.75 -8.07 7.01
C TYR A 66 -21.72 -8.89 8.29
N SER A 67 -20.63 -9.59 8.48
CA SER A 67 -20.33 -10.29 9.72
C SER A 67 -18.83 -10.46 9.89
N VAL A 68 -18.40 -10.60 11.14
CA VAL A 68 -17.02 -10.94 11.50
C VAL A 68 -17.05 -12.24 12.31
N GLY A 69 -16.19 -13.20 11.97
CA GLY A 69 -16.19 -14.48 12.69
C GLY A 69 -15.32 -15.56 12.03
N ASN A 70 -15.55 -16.78 12.46
CA ASN A 70 -14.88 -17.93 11.87
C ASN A 70 -15.26 -18.15 10.41
N SER A 71 -14.29 -18.30 9.52
CA SER A 71 -14.49 -18.45 8.07
C SER A 71 -15.49 -19.57 7.71
N THR A 72 -15.40 -20.72 8.34
CA THR A 72 -16.29 -21.87 8.10
C THR A 72 -17.74 -21.52 8.45
N GLU A 73 -17.96 -20.88 9.59
CA GLU A 73 -19.30 -20.46 10.02
C GLU A 73 -19.85 -19.34 9.16
N LEU A 74 -19.03 -18.37 8.76
CA LEU A 74 -19.44 -17.29 7.85
C LEU A 74 -19.93 -17.85 6.51
N ARG A 75 -19.20 -18.76 5.92
CA ARG A 75 -19.58 -19.42 4.65
C ARG A 75 -20.85 -20.27 4.79
N LYS A 76 -20.96 -21.02 5.89
CA LYS A 76 -22.15 -21.80 6.19
C LYS A 76 -23.39 -20.89 6.35
N ASN A 77 -23.25 -19.79 7.08
CA ASN A 77 -24.33 -18.83 7.27
C ASN A 77 -24.73 -18.16 5.95
N PHE A 78 -23.78 -17.86 5.08
CA PHE A 78 -24.06 -17.35 3.74
C PHE A 78 -24.88 -18.35 2.91
N VAL A 79 -24.42 -19.61 2.85
CA VAL A 79 -25.11 -20.68 2.09
C VAL A 79 -26.54 -20.89 2.59
N ASN A 80 -26.74 -20.83 3.91
CA ASN A 80 -28.05 -21.00 4.54
C ASN A 80 -28.93 -19.73 4.49
N GLY A 81 -28.42 -18.62 3.94
CA GLY A 81 -29.15 -17.33 3.92
C GLY A 81 -29.34 -16.69 5.28
N THR A 82 -28.54 -17.05 6.27
CA THR A 82 -28.63 -16.57 7.66
C THR A 82 -27.51 -15.61 8.05
N LEU A 83 -26.71 -15.16 7.09
CA LEU A 83 -25.69 -14.16 7.34
C LEU A 83 -26.38 -12.80 7.55
N ASN A 84 -26.55 -12.43 8.80
CA ASN A 84 -27.21 -11.18 9.21
C ASN A 84 -26.17 -10.08 9.43
N SER A 85 -26.58 -8.83 9.28
CA SER A 85 -25.80 -7.68 9.73
C SER A 85 -25.70 -7.71 11.26
N ALA A 86 -24.67 -8.31 11.77
CA ALA A 86 -24.32 -8.22 13.18
C ALA A 86 -23.25 -7.16 13.31
N SER A 87 -23.55 -6.07 14.01
CA SER A 87 -22.53 -5.17 14.49
C SER A 87 -21.76 -5.91 15.58
N LEU A 88 -20.57 -6.37 15.28
CA LEU A 88 -19.63 -6.78 16.29
C LEU A 88 -18.79 -5.55 16.63
N GLU A 89 -19.31 -4.68 17.45
CA GLU A 89 -18.51 -3.88 18.36
C GLU A 89 -17.98 -4.84 19.42
N GLY A 90 -16.87 -5.46 19.18
CA GLY A 90 -16.33 -6.46 20.08
C GLY A 90 -14.85 -6.61 19.85
N GLU A 91 -14.14 -6.27 20.84
CA GLU A 91 -12.81 -6.71 21.16
C GLU A 91 -12.73 -8.19 20.88
N ASP A 92 -11.99 -8.77 20.10
CA ASP A 92 -11.66 -10.19 20.08
C ASP A 92 -12.15 -11.04 18.97
N SER A 93 -12.12 -10.59 17.78
CA SER A 93 -12.20 -11.65 16.81
C SER A 93 -10.99 -11.62 15.88
N ASN A 94 -10.06 -12.56 16.03
CA ASN A 94 -9.19 -12.99 14.95
C ASN A 94 -10.05 -13.53 13.77
N GLY A 95 -11.28 -13.05 13.71
CA GLY A 95 -12.29 -13.46 12.77
C GLY A 95 -12.10 -12.82 11.41
N ASN A 96 -12.41 -13.59 10.37
CA ASN A 96 -12.52 -13.06 9.03
C ASN A 96 -13.66 -12.05 8.94
N MET A 97 -13.51 -11.08 8.08
CA MET A 97 -14.54 -10.10 7.73
C MET A 97 -15.26 -10.56 6.47
N ALA A 98 -16.59 -10.59 6.49
CA ALA A 98 -17.40 -10.97 5.34
C ALA A 98 -18.42 -9.90 5.00
N LEU A 99 -18.56 -9.61 3.70
CA LEU A 99 -19.63 -8.79 3.10
C LEU A 99 -20.52 -9.66 2.22
N VAL A 100 -21.82 -9.43 2.29
CA VAL A 100 -22.79 -10.00 1.37
C VAL A 100 -23.54 -8.86 0.67
N ARG A 101 -23.45 -8.84 -0.67
CA ARG A 101 -24.20 -7.92 -1.52
C ARG A 101 -25.35 -8.65 -2.16
N SER A 102 -26.58 -8.19 -1.94
CA SER A 102 -27.80 -8.80 -2.46
C SER A 102 -28.35 -7.99 -3.63
N HIS A 103 -28.41 -8.59 -4.81
CA HIS A 103 -28.89 -7.94 -6.03
C HIS A 103 -30.25 -8.48 -6.52
N GLY A 104 -30.88 -9.39 -5.75
CA GLY A 104 -32.11 -10.05 -6.17
C GLY A 104 -31.91 -10.90 -7.44
N LYS A 105 -32.95 -11.02 -8.24
CA LYS A 105 -32.91 -11.75 -9.51
C LYS A 105 -32.62 -10.78 -10.66
N VAL A 106 -31.37 -10.76 -11.10
CA VAL A 106 -30.86 -9.88 -12.17
C VAL A 106 -30.17 -10.70 -13.25
N LYS A 107 -30.17 -10.22 -14.50
CA LYS A 107 -29.41 -10.83 -15.59
C LYS A 107 -27.95 -10.40 -15.55
N ASN A 108 -27.72 -9.12 -15.32
CA ASN A 108 -26.40 -8.52 -15.22
C ASN A 108 -26.40 -7.54 -14.05
N VAL A 109 -25.29 -7.48 -13.34
CA VAL A 109 -25.06 -6.49 -12.30
C VAL A 109 -23.59 -6.07 -12.33
N THR A 110 -23.34 -4.80 -12.14
CA THR A 110 -22.01 -4.25 -11.86
C THR A 110 -22.04 -3.70 -10.44
N ASP A 111 -21.08 -4.09 -9.65
CA ASP A 111 -20.94 -3.65 -8.26
C ASP A 111 -19.46 -3.47 -7.93
N LYS A 112 -19.19 -2.78 -6.84
CA LYS A 112 -17.83 -2.52 -6.40
C LYS A 112 -17.67 -2.74 -4.90
N ILE A 113 -16.55 -3.32 -4.54
CA ILE A 113 -16.06 -3.44 -3.18
C ILE A 113 -14.67 -2.80 -3.17
N MET A 114 -14.43 -1.92 -2.23
CA MET A 114 -13.14 -1.24 -2.09
C MET A 114 -12.32 -1.89 -0.99
N LEU A 115 -11.02 -1.96 -1.21
CA LEU A 115 -10.04 -2.34 -0.22
C LEU A 115 -9.13 -1.14 0.04
N GLY A 116 -8.84 -0.87 1.30
CA GLY A 116 -7.97 0.21 1.70
C GLY A 116 -7.08 -0.18 2.87
N TYR A 117 -5.99 0.54 3.03
CA TYR A 117 -5.08 0.40 4.15
C TYR A 117 -4.61 1.77 4.63
N ASP A 118 -4.78 2.04 5.91
CA ASP A 118 -4.22 3.23 6.56
C ASP A 118 -3.12 2.75 7.51
N ASP A 119 -1.88 2.99 7.16
CA ASP A 119 -0.72 2.64 7.98
C ASP A 119 -0.35 3.71 9.02
N ILE A 120 -1.14 4.77 9.15
CA ILE A 120 -1.02 5.86 10.12
C ILE A 120 0.30 6.63 9.94
N TYR A 121 1.44 5.96 10.06
CA TYR A 121 2.77 6.38 9.68
C TYR A 121 3.42 5.30 8.83
N SER A 122 3.89 5.70 7.65
CA SER A 122 4.46 4.78 6.67
C SER A 122 5.93 4.50 6.90
N ILE A 123 6.69 5.55 7.22
CA ILE A 123 8.16 5.55 7.28
C ILE A 123 8.62 6.44 8.42
N GLN A 124 9.71 6.05 9.10
CA GLN A 124 10.49 7.00 9.87
C GLN A 124 11.66 7.49 9.01
N TYR A 125 11.77 8.80 8.84
CA TYR A 125 12.78 9.45 8.01
C TYR A 125 13.63 10.37 8.85
N PHE A 126 14.88 9.98 9.09
CA PHE A 126 15.84 10.66 9.96
C PHE A 126 15.24 11.13 11.30
N GLY A 127 14.53 10.20 11.96
CA GLY A 127 13.90 10.42 13.27
C GLY A 127 12.49 11.05 13.21
N THR A 128 12.01 11.47 12.03
CA THR A 128 10.67 12.02 11.86
C THR A 128 9.72 10.95 11.30
N ASN A 129 8.60 10.70 11.96
CA ASN A 129 7.57 9.78 11.47
C ASN A 129 6.74 10.48 10.38
N LEU A 130 6.76 9.90 9.17
CA LEU A 130 6.05 10.42 8.01
C LEU A 130 4.75 9.64 7.78
N ARG A 131 3.65 10.38 7.59
CA ARG A 131 2.36 9.82 7.18
C ARG A 131 2.38 9.39 5.72
N PRO A 132 1.48 8.49 5.29
CA PRO A 132 1.28 8.25 3.87
C PRO A 132 0.93 9.56 3.15
N TYR A 133 1.36 9.69 1.92
CA TYR A 133 1.23 10.94 1.14
C TYR A 133 -0.20 11.48 1.07
N TRP A 134 -1.20 10.58 0.95
CA TRP A 134 -2.61 10.96 0.89
C TRP A 134 -3.07 11.72 2.15
N ASN A 135 -2.39 11.55 3.27
CA ASN A 135 -2.65 12.20 4.55
C ASN A 135 -1.39 12.88 5.13
N SER A 136 -0.51 13.40 4.26
CA SER A 136 0.78 13.97 4.69
C SER A 136 0.62 15.10 5.71
N LYS A 137 -0.47 15.87 5.63
CA LYS A 137 -0.80 16.96 6.56
C LYS A 137 -1.53 16.50 7.83
N GLY A 138 -2.01 15.26 7.88
CA GLY A 138 -2.73 14.70 9.02
C GLY A 138 -4.16 15.24 9.22
N ASP A 139 -4.72 15.87 8.21
CA ASP A 139 -6.04 16.51 8.21
C ASP A 139 -7.12 15.72 7.44
N ARG A 140 -6.77 14.55 6.91
CA ARG A 140 -7.68 13.66 6.17
C ARG A 140 -8.03 12.42 6.97
N THR A 141 -9.18 11.84 6.65
CA THR A 141 -9.63 10.56 7.20
C THR A 141 -9.73 9.53 6.08
N ILE A 142 -9.53 8.26 6.43
CA ILE A 142 -9.68 7.17 5.45
C ILE A 142 -11.12 7.09 4.92
N GLU A 143 -12.12 7.43 5.77
CA GLU A 143 -13.53 7.45 5.38
C GLU A 143 -13.78 8.48 4.28
N ALA A 144 -13.25 9.69 4.42
CA ALA A 144 -13.39 10.74 3.40
C ALA A 144 -12.74 10.34 2.08
N GLU A 145 -11.55 9.73 2.12
CA GLU A 145 -10.85 9.27 0.90
C GLU A 145 -11.55 8.09 0.24
N MET A 146 -12.07 7.15 1.03
CA MET A 146 -12.84 6.01 0.50
C MET A 146 -14.17 6.48 -0.12
N LEU A 147 -14.84 7.45 0.51
CA LEU A 147 -16.05 8.06 -0.07
C LEU A 147 -15.75 8.78 -1.38
N ALA A 148 -14.67 9.56 -1.43
CA ALA A 148 -14.24 10.23 -2.65
C ALA A 148 -13.94 9.22 -3.77
N ALA A 149 -13.17 8.17 -3.47
CA ALA A 149 -12.88 7.08 -4.41
C ALA A 149 -14.15 6.35 -4.88
N TYR A 150 -15.10 6.13 -3.98
CA TYR A 150 -16.39 5.52 -4.31
C TYR A 150 -17.18 6.36 -5.30
N ASN A 151 -17.25 7.67 -5.08
CA ASN A 151 -17.98 8.60 -5.92
C ASN A 151 -17.29 8.86 -7.27
N GLU A 152 -15.96 8.82 -7.29
CA GLU A 152 -15.15 9.08 -8.50
C GLU A 152 -14.78 7.80 -9.27
N TYR A 153 -15.31 6.65 -8.87
CA TYR A 153 -14.92 5.33 -9.38
C TYR A 153 -14.85 5.29 -10.91
N ASP A 154 -15.90 5.75 -11.61
CA ASP A 154 -15.95 5.68 -13.08
C ASP A 154 -14.86 6.54 -13.74
N LYS A 155 -14.55 7.70 -13.15
CA LYS A 155 -13.45 8.56 -13.62
C LYS A 155 -12.09 7.91 -13.37
N LEU A 156 -11.91 7.32 -12.19
CA LEU A 156 -10.67 6.61 -11.83
C LEU A 156 -10.47 5.41 -12.76
N LEU A 157 -11.51 4.62 -12.98
CA LEU A 157 -11.47 3.46 -13.87
C LEU A 157 -11.13 3.86 -15.31
N ALA A 158 -11.75 4.93 -15.83
CA ALA A 158 -11.45 5.44 -17.16
C ALA A 158 -9.99 5.91 -17.29
N ARG A 159 -9.43 6.54 -16.26
CA ARG A 159 -8.02 6.95 -16.22
C ARG A 159 -7.08 5.74 -16.18
N CYS A 160 -7.41 4.73 -15.38
CA CYS A 160 -6.63 3.48 -15.33
C CYS A 160 -6.60 2.80 -16.72
N TYR A 161 -7.76 2.64 -17.37
CA TYR A 161 -7.82 2.05 -18.70
C TYR A 161 -7.05 2.86 -19.76
N ALA A 162 -7.09 4.19 -19.69
CA ALA A 162 -6.33 5.02 -20.61
C ALA A 162 -4.82 4.86 -20.41
N PHE A 163 -4.37 4.76 -19.16
CA PHE A 163 -2.99 4.51 -18.82
C PHE A 163 -2.52 3.12 -19.25
N ASP A 164 -3.30 2.08 -18.91
CA ASP A 164 -3.00 0.69 -19.28
C ASP A 164 -2.88 0.55 -20.79
N LYS A 165 -3.83 1.15 -21.53
CA LYS A 165 -3.79 1.16 -22.98
C LYS A 165 -2.52 1.80 -23.53
N LYS A 166 -2.15 2.99 -23.00
CA LYS A 166 -0.94 3.69 -23.43
C LYS A 166 0.31 2.87 -23.17
N LEU A 167 0.46 2.31 -21.97
CA LEU A 167 1.61 1.47 -21.62
C LEU A 167 1.71 0.26 -22.55
N MET A 168 0.61 -0.44 -22.79
CA MET A 168 0.57 -1.62 -23.65
C MET A 168 0.88 -1.28 -25.11
N GLU A 169 0.40 -0.14 -25.61
CA GLU A 169 0.70 0.33 -26.97
C GLU A 169 2.18 0.71 -27.13
N ASP A 170 2.73 1.51 -26.22
CA ASP A 170 4.13 1.95 -26.23
C ASP A 170 5.08 0.73 -26.16
N ALA A 171 4.86 -0.15 -25.21
CA ALA A 171 5.69 -1.33 -25.01
C ALA A 171 5.55 -2.35 -26.16
N SER A 172 4.35 -2.52 -26.72
CA SER A 172 4.15 -3.39 -27.89
C SER A 172 4.87 -2.86 -29.13
N ALA A 173 4.88 -1.55 -29.32
CA ALA A 173 5.61 -0.93 -30.42
C ALA A 173 7.14 -1.10 -30.28
N ALA A 174 7.63 -1.12 -29.03
CA ALA A 174 9.07 -1.30 -28.75
C ALA A 174 9.54 -2.75 -28.86
N GLY A 175 8.76 -3.73 -28.37
CA GLY A 175 9.23 -5.12 -28.24
C GLY A 175 8.18 -6.21 -28.49
N GLY A 176 6.99 -5.84 -28.97
CA GLY A 176 5.90 -6.79 -29.22
C GLY A 176 5.07 -7.10 -27.97
N LYS A 177 4.08 -7.99 -28.14
CA LYS A 177 3.05 -8.28 -27.13
C LYS A 177 3.65 -8.84 -25.82
N GLU A 178 4.53 -9.81 -25.92
CA GLU A 178 5.12 -10.46 -24.73
C GLU A 178 5.95 -9.48 -23.90
N TYR A 179 6.69 -8.60 -24.58
CA TYR A 179 7.42 -7.52 -23.94
C TYR A 179 6.48 -6.54 -23.23
N ALA A 180 5.35 -6.19 -23.84
CA ALA A 180 4.35 -5.32 -23.23
C ALA A 180 3.73 -5.94 -21.96
N GLU A 181 3.42 -7.23 -21.96
CA GLU A 181 2.92 -7.95 -20.79
C GLU A 181 3.95 -7.96 -19.65
N LEU A 182 5.22 -8.14 -19.97
CA LEU A 182 6.33 -8.05 -19.01
C LEU A 182 6.48 -6.63 -18.44
N CYS A 183 6.41 -5.60 -19.27
CA CYS A 183 6.46 -4.21 -18.82
C CYS A 183 5.29 -3.84 -17.91
N ALA A 184 4.07 -4.28 -18.23
CA ALA A 184 2.89 -4.04 -17.39
C ALA A 184 3.03 -4.72 -16.01
N LEU A 185 3.56 -5.95 -15.98
CA LEU A 185 3.85 -6.65 -14.74
C LEU A 185 4.92 -5.95 -13.91
N ALA A 186 6.03 -5.55 -14.55
CA ALA A 186 7.13 -4.84 -13.91
C ALA A 186 6.69 -3.48 -13.35
N TYR A 187 5.87 -2.72 -14.09
CA TYR A 187 5.29 -1.46 -13.63
C TYR A 187 4.49 -1.66 -12.33
N ARG A 188 3.56 -2.63 -12.35
CA ARG A 188 2.74 -2.94 -11.18
C ARG A 188 3.59 -3.35 -9.98
N GLN A 189 4.59 -4.19 -10.16
CA GLN A 189 5.48 -4.65 -9.09
C GLN A 189 6.33 -3.52 -8.54
N SER A 190 6.86 -2.66 -9.40
CA SER A 190 7.64 -1.50 -8.99
C SER A 190 6.80 -0.53 -8.14
N ILE A 191 5.58 -0.17 -8.60
CA ILE A 191 4.68 0.67 -7.79
C ILE A 191 4.37 0.02 -6.44
N ALA A 192 4.11 -1.27 -6.40
CA ALA A 192 3.79 -1.99 -5.16
C ALA A 192 4.96 -2.07 -4.18
N ALA A 193 6.19 -1.98 -4.66
CA ALA A 193 7.41 -2.03 -3.85
C ALA A 193 7.82 -0.69 -3.23
N HIS A 194 7.07 0.37 -3.46
CA HIS A 194 7.42 1.71 -2.99
C HIS A 194 6.41 2.28 -2.00
N LYS A 195 6.89 3.20 -1.17
CA LYS A 195 6.09 4.07 -0.31
C LYS A 195 6.18 5.52 -0.76
N LEU A 196 5.03 6.16 -0.94
CA LEU A 196 4.93 7.58 -1.25
C LEU A 196 4.68 8.36 0.03
N VAL A 197 5.61 9.24 0.38
CA VAL A 197 5.53 10.12 1.55
C VAL A 197 6.07 11.51 1.22
N GLU A 198 5.84 12.48 2.09
CA GLU A 198 6.37 13.84 1.99
C GLU A 198 7.36 14.09 3.11
N ALA A 199 8.56 14.54 2.77
CA ALA A 199 9.60 14.92 3.73
C ALA A 199 9.22 16.20 4.48
N PRO A 200 9.85 16.49 5.65
CA PRO A 200 9.56 17.72 6.40
C PRO A 200 9.82 19.02 5.65
N ASN A 201 10.71 19.02 4.67
CA ASN A 201 11.00 20.16 3.79
C ASN A 201 10.04 20.29 2.59
N GLY A 202 9.08 19.37 2.45
CA GLY A 202 8.11 19.34 1.36
C GLY A 202 8.51 18.52 0.14
N ASP A 203 9.70 17.92 0.14
CA ASP A 203 10.14 17.06 -0.94
C ASP A 203 9.30 15.79 -1.02
N LEU A 204 8.95 15.41 -2.24
CA LEU A 204 8.37 14.11 -2.51
C LEU A 204 9.41 13.01 -2.27
N LEU A 205 9.03 11.96 -1.56
CA LEU A 205 9.84 10.77 -1.37
C LEU A 205 9.09 9.55 -1.91
N TRP A 206 9.72 8.85 -2.84
CA TRP A 206 9.23 7.60 -3.43
C TRP A 206 10.21 6.47 -3.08
N LEU A 207 10.03 5.90 -1.88
CA LEU A 207 11.01 5.03 -1.24
C LEU A 207 10.73 3.57 -1.55
N SER A 208 11.65 2.90 -2.21
CA SER A 208 11.61 1.47 -2.44
C SER A 208 11.84 0.68 -1.15
N LYS A 209 11.21 -0.50 -1.03
CA LYS A 209 11.64 -1.55 -0.11
C LYS A 209 12.23 -2.68 -0.95
N GLU A 210 13.47 -3.03 -0.69
CA GLU A 210 14.07 -4.22 -1.26
C GLU A 210 13.36 -5.48 -0.73
N ASN A 211 13.05 -6.44 -1.62
CA ASN A 211 12.07 -7.47 -1.29
C ASN A 211 12.64 -8.88 -1.17
N ASN A 212 13.88 -9.11 -1.55
CA ASN A 212 14.41 -10.47 -1.63
C ASN A 212 15.78 -10.63 -0.95
N SER A 213 16.77 -9.83 -1.29
CA SER A 213 18.12 -9.98 -0.75
C SER A 213 18.27 -9.42 0.66
N ASN A 214 17.57 -8.35 0.94
CA ASN A 214 17.52 -7.67 2.25
C ASN A 214 16.28 -6.77 2.35
N GLY A 215 16.15 -6.03 3.44
CA GLY A 215 15.04 -5.08 3.65
C GLY A 215 15.45 -3.62 3.55
N CYS A 216 16.52 -3.29 2.84
CA CYS A 216 16.95 -1.91 2.67
C CYS A 216 15.88 -1.04 2.03
N ILE A 217 15.82 0.21 2.48
CA ILE A 217 14.91 1.21 1.95
C ILE A 217 15.68 2.21 1.08
N ASN A 218 15.10 2.53 -0.08
CA ASN A 218 15.65 3.45 -1.08
C ASN A 218 17.07 3.07 -1.54
N THR A 219 17.27 1.78 -1.80
CA THR A 219 18.54 1.23 -2.30
C THR A 219 18.85 1.82 -3.68
N VAL A 220 20.03 2.40 -3.86
CA VAL A 220 20.38 3.20 -5.05
C VAL A 220 20.56 2.33 -6.29
N ASP A 221 21.15 1.15 -6.16
CA ASP A 221 21.31 0.18 -7.25
C ASP A 221 19.98 -0.45 -7.70
N LEU A 222 18.90 -0.32 -6.92
CA LEU A 222 17.52 -0.63 -7.34
C LEU A 222 16.82 0.56 -7.98
N THR A 223 17.17 1.78 -7.58
CA THR A 223 16.62 3.01 -8.18
C THR A 223 17.01 3.09 -9.66
N TYR A 224 18.26 2.90 -9.98
CA TYR A 224 18.78 3.01 -11.34
C TYR A 224 18.07 2.10 -12.36
N PRO A 225 17.90 0.78 -12.15
CA PRO A 225 17.19 -0.07 -13.12
C PRO A 225 15.69 0.22 -13.22
N SER A 226 15.07 0.86 -12.22
CA SER A 226 13.69 1.29 -12.29
C SER A 226 13.47 2.70 -12.84
N ALA A 227 14.51 3.52 -12.90
CA ALA A 227 14.47 4.89 -13.39
C ALA A 227 13.81 5.06 -14.78
N PRO A 228 14.10 4.23 -15.81
CA PRO A 228 13.47 4.38 -17.12
C PRO A 228 11.96 4.35 -17.10
N LEU A 229 11.37 3.54 -16.22
CA LEU A 229 9.93 3.43 -16.06
C LEU A 229 9.33 4.76 -15.58
N TYR A 230 9.93 5.38 -14.57
CA TYR A 230 9.44 6.63 -13.98
C TYR A 230 9.76 7.82 -14.86
N LEU A 231 10.92 7.85 -15.52
CA LEU A 231 11.26 8.90 -16.49
C LEU A 231 10.25 8.97 -17.65
N ILE A 232 9.73 7.83 -18.09
CA ILE A 232 8.73 7.79 -19.19
C ILE A 232 7.33 8.18 -18.69
N TYR A 233 6.91 7.69 -17.53
CA TYR A 233 5.51 7.78 -17.11
C TYR A 233 5.24 8.79 -16.00
N ASN A 234 6.21 9.05 -15.12
CA ASN A 234 6.06 10.02 -14.02
C ASN A 234 7.41 10.48 -13.47
N PRO A 235 8.10 11.45 -14.10
CA PRO A 235 9.41 11.93 -13.67
C PRO A 235 9.46 12.49 -12.24
N GLU A 236 8.33 12.95 -11.70
CA GLU A 236 8.28 13.43 -10.30
C GLU A 236 8.49 12.29 -9.30
N LEU A 237 8.10 11.06 -9.64
CA LEU A 237 8.41 9.88 -8.81
C LEU A 237 9.90 9.54 -8.87
N GLU A 238 10.56 9.69 -10.02
CA GLU A 238 12.01 9.53 -10.13
C GLU A 238 12.75 10.52 -9.24
N LYS A 239 12.40 11.80 -9.28
CA LYS A 239 12.94 12.78 -8.32
C LYS A 239 12.72 12.34 -6.88
N GLY A 240 11.53 11.79 -6.58
CA GLY A 240 11.21 11.25 -5.26
C GLY A 240 12.09 10.09 -4.82
N MET A 241 12.60 9.29 -5.75
CA MET A 241 13.58 8.22 -5.47
C MET A 241 14.96 8.79 -5.13
N MET A 242 15.34 9.89 -5.77
CA MET A 242 16.66 10.51 -5.59
C MET A 242 16.73 11.45 -4.37
N ASN A 243 15.64 12.15 -4.06
CA ASN A 243 15.59 13.19 -3.02
C ASN A 243 16.10 12.71 -1.66
N GLY A 244 15.80 11.48 -1.27
CA GLY A 244 16.23 10.90 0.00
C GLY A 244 17.75 10.79 0.12
N ILE A 245 18.40 10.31 -0.94
CA ILE A 245 19.87 10.15 -0.99
C ILE A 245 20.56 11.51 -1.08
N PHE A 246 20.05 12.45 -1.87
CA PHE A 246 20.57 13.83 -1.91
C PHE A 246 20.48 14.49 -0.53
N HIS A 247 19.31 14.42 0.11
CA HIS A 247 19.18 14.95 1.48
C HIS A 247 20.17 14.31 2.46
N TYR A 248 20.37 13.00 2.38
CA TYR A 248 21.31 12.30 3.25
C TYR A 248 22.74 12.85 3.07
N SER A 249 23.16 13.06 1.84
CA SER A 249 24.48 13.60 1.50
C SER A 249 24.61 15.08 1.87
N GLU A 250 23.65 15.92 1.48
CA GLU A 250 23.73 17.38 1.63
C GLU A 250 23.53 17.85 3.08
N SER A 251 22.78 17.10 3.89
CA SER A 251 22.58 17.42 5.32
C SER A 251 23.82 17.19 6.20
N GLY A 252 24.88 16.60 5.64
CA GLY A 252 26.08 16.22 6.40
C GLY A 252 25.92 14.98 7.27
N LYS A 253 24.79 14.29 7.20
CA LYS A 253 24.57 13.01 7.90
C LYS A 253 25.39 11.88 7.27
N TRP A 254 25.57 11.92 5.95
CA TRP A 254 26.49 11.08 5.21
C TRP A 254 27.81 11.83 5.00
N THR A 255 28.90 11.28 5.50
CA THR A 255 30.20 11.98 5.55
C THR A 255 31.23 11.46 4.54
N LYS A 256 30.89 10.41 3.79
CA LYS A 256 31.77 9.85 2.76
C LYS A 256 31.63 10.63 1.44
N PRO A 257 32.69 10.65 0.59
CA PRO A 257 32.72 11.48 -0.62
C PRO A 257 32.05 10.81 -1.84
N PHE A 258 31.06 9.94 -1.60
CA PHE A 258 30.30 9.21 -2.63
C PHE A 258 28.89 8.96 -2.12
N ALA A 259 27.96 8.55 -3.00
CA ALA A 259 26.58 8.28 -2.63
C ALA A 259 26.45 7.09 -1.68
N ALA A 260 25.52 7.18 -0.73
CA ALA A 260 25.14 6.06 0.13
C ALA A 260 24.43 4.99 -0.66
N HIS A 261 24.57 3.72 -0.25
CA HIS A 261 23.86 2.59 -0.86
C HIS A 261 22.34 2.63 -0.57
N ASP A 262 21.94 3.00 0.64
CA ASP A 262 20.54 2.97 1.10
C ASP A 262 20.28 4.02 2.19
N LEU A 263 19.04 4.14 2.62
CA LEU A 263 18.63 5.01 3.74
C LEU A 263 18.34 4.26 5.04
N GLY A 264 18.49 2.94 5.09
CA GLY A 264 18.20 2.15 6.27
C GLY A 264 17.47 0.85 5.97
N THR A 265 16.94 0.20 7.00
CA THR A 265 16.09 -1.00 6.87
C THR A 265 14.63 -0.63 7.08
N TYR A 266 13.77 -1.02 6.13
CA TYR A 266 12.33 -0.74 6.17
C TYR A 266 11.70 -1.10 7.52
N PRO A 267 10.87 -0.22 8.12
CA PRO A 267 10.40 1.07 7.62
C PRO A 267 11.21 2.29 8.13
N LEU A 268 12.43 2.07 8.63
CA LEU A 268 13.27 3.09 9.25
C LEU A 268 14.33 3.61 8.28
N ALA A 269 14.05 4.74 7.63
CA ALA A 269 14.97 5.44 6.73
C ALA A 269 15.82 6.45 7.53
N ASN A 270 16.74 5.97 8.36
CA ASN A 270 17.54 6.77 9.28
C ASN A 270 19.04 6.81 8.95
N GLY A 271 19.44 6.29 7.81
CA GLY A 271 20.81 6.21 7.32
C GLY A 271 21.21 4.80 6.92
N GLN A 272 22.25 4.69 6.08
CA GLN A 272 22.72 3.44 5.50
C GLN A 272 22.94 2.34 6.54
N VAL A 273 22.44 1.15 6.22
CA VAL A 273 22.64 -0.06 7.04
C VAL A 273 23.42 -1.14 6.29
N TYR A 274 23.48 -1.10 4.96
CA TYR A 274 24.27 -2.04 4.19
C TYR A 274 25.75 -1.93 4.54
N GLY A 275 26.41 -3.07 4.80
CA GLY A 275 27.77 -3.11 5.32
C GLY A 275 28.86 -2.87 4.27
N GLY A 276 28.52 -2.81 3.00
CA GLY A 276 29.42 -2.58 1.88
C GLY A 276 29.27 -1.19 1.28
N ASP A 277 30.37 -0.47 1.10
CA ASP A 277 30.37 0.75 0.29
C ASP A 277 30.57 0.37 -1.17
N MET A 278 29.75 0.92 -2.06
CA MET A 278 29.84 0.72 -3.51
C MET A 278 30.04 2.07 -4.21
N PRO A 279 31.19 2.75 -3.97
CA PRO A 279 31.36 4.17 -4.25
C PRO A 279 31.26 4.55 -5.73
N VAL A 280 31.68 3.68 -6.62
CA VAL A 280 31.62 3.93 -8.07
C VAL A 280 30.22 3.65 -8.60
N GLU A 281 29.64 2.53 -8.19
CA GLU A 281 28.32 2.09 -8.63
C GLU A 281 27.25 3.08 -8.17
N GLU A 282 27.18 3.37 -6.87
CA GLU A 282 26.14 4.24 -6.32
C GLU A 282 26.27 5.68 -6.80
N SER A 283 27.49 6.19 -6.91
CA SER A 283 27.69 7.53 -7.50
C SER A 283 27.31 7.58 -8.96
N GLY A 284 27.59 6.52 -9.73
CA GLY A 284 27.17 6.41 -11.13
C GLY A 284 25.66 6.30 -11.29
N ASN A 285 25.00 5.57 -10.40
CA ASN A 285 23.55 5.39 -10.41
C ASN A 285 22.78 6.68 -10.04
N MET A 286 23.43 7.61 -9.33
CA MET A 286 22.84 8.90 -8.97
C MET A 286 23.05 9.99 -10.03
N LEU A 287 23.90 9.78 -11.05
CA LEU A 287 24.15 10.71 -12.16
C LEU A 287 23.20 10.49 -13.34
#